data_f899ceb53190bc47ea0a3ce95aaee67b
#
_entry.id   f899ceb53190bc47ea0a3ce95aaee67b
#
_cell.length_a   1.000
_cell.length_b   1.000
_cell.length_c   1.000
_cell.angle_alpha   90.00
_cell.angle_beta   90.00
_cell.angle_gamma   90.00
#
_symmetry.space_group_name_H-M   'P 1'
#
loop_
_entity.id
_entity.type
_entity.pdbx_description
1 polymer ?
#
loop_
_entity_poly.entity_id
_entity_poly.type
_entity_poly.pdbx_seq_one_letter_code
_entity_poly.pdbx_strand_id
1 'polypeptide(L)'
;MTIKNLPADYLLAAQQGDIDKVKICLALGVDINTCDRQGKTAITLASLYQQYACVQALIDAGADINKQDLTCLNPFLMSCLNGDLTLLRIILPAKPDLNCVTRFGGVGLTPACEKGHLSIVKELLAHTEINVNQTNHVGWTPLLEAIVLNDGGIKQQAIVQLLLEHGASPHLTDKYGKTPLELARERGFEEIAQLLIAAGA
;
A
#
# COMPACT_ATOMS: atom_id res chain seq x y z
N MET A 1 24.83 -6.84 29.69
CA MET A 1 23.41 -6.87 29.36
C MET A 1 23.05 -8.30 28.99
N THR A 2 22.27 -9.00 29.79
CA THR A 2 21.90 -10.40 29.50
C THR A 2 20.72 -10.37 28.52
N ILE A 3 20.95 -10.64 27.24
CA ILE A 3 19.90 -10.73 26.25
C ILE A 3 19.19 -12.07 26.47
N LYS A 4 18.05 -12.02 27.18
CA LYS A 4 17.32 -13.24 27.58
C LYS A 4 16.51 -13.87 26.44
N ASN A 5 16.13 -13.08 25.44
CA ASN A 5 15.37 -13.55 24.27
C ASN A 5 15.75 -12.70 23.06
N LEU A 6 16.84 -13.06 22.41
CA LEU A 6 17.46 -12.30 21.33
C LEU A 6 16.48 -11.94 20.18
N PRO A 7 15.63 -12.86 19.68
CA PRO A 7 14.62 -12.50 18.66
C PRO A 7 13.59 -11.47 19.13
N ALA A 8 13.08 -11.60 20.35
CA ALA A 8 12.10 -10.64 20.88
C ALA A 8 12.74 -9.25 21.14
N ASP A 9 13.99 -9.24 21.62
CA ASP A 9 14.75 -7.99 21.82
C ASP A 9 15.02 -7.28 20.49
N TYR A 10 15.29 -8.02 19.41
CA TYR A 10 15.46 -7.52 18.06
C TYR A 10 14.18 -6.85 17.54
N LEU A 11 13.05 -7.55 17.62
CA LEU A 11 11.76 -7.02 17.16
C LEU A 11 11.35 -5.78 17.96
N LEU A 12 11.54 -5.79 19.27
CA LEU A 12 11.26 -4.63 20.14
C LEU A 12 12.16 -3.43 19.80
N ALA A 13 13.46 -3.67 19.52
CA ALA A 13 14.38 -2.63 19.10
C ALA A 13 13.93 -1.97 17.79
N ALA A 14 13.49 -2.75 16.80
CA ALA A 14 12.96 -2.24 15.55
C ALA A 14 11.66 -1.42 15.76
N GLN A 15 10.77 -1.90 16.61
CA GLN A 15 9.55 -1.18 17.00
C GLN A 15 9.84 0.19 17.65
N GLN A 16 10.93 0.26 18.43
CA GLN A 16 11.35 1.47 19.14
C GLN A 16 12.25 2.40 18.31
N GLY A 17 12.71 1.93 17.13
CA GLY A 17 13.67 2.66 16.30
C GLY A 17 15.10 2.65 16.84
N ASP A 18 15.43 1.72 17.74
CA ASP A 18 16.77 1.55 18.33
C ASP A 18 17.68 0.81 17.33
N ILE A 19 18.24 1.56 16.38
CA ILE A 19 19.07 1.04 15.28
C ILE A 19 20.32 0.36 15.82
N ASP A 20 20.93 0.88 16.88
CA ASP A 20 22.15 0.31 17.44
C ASP A 20 21.87 -1.06 18.02
N LYS A 21 20.78 -1.20 18.75
CA LYS A 21 20.34 -2.50 19.29
C LYS A 21 19.94 -3.48 18.18
N VAL A 22 19.28 -3.00 17.10
CA VAL A 22 19.00 -3.80 15.90
C VAL A 22 20.28 -4.37 15.33
N LYS A 23 21.32 -3.54 15.11
CA LYS A 23 22.62 -3.96 14.58
C LYS A 23 23.33 -4.95 15.49
N ILE A 24 23.29 -4.74 16.80
CA ILE A 24 23.87 -5.67 17.79
C ILE A 24 23.17 -7.05 17.70
N CYS A 25 21.83 -7.08 17.63
CA CYS A 25 21.10 -8.33 17.52
C CYS A 25 21.43 -9.10 16.23
N LEU A 26 21.54 -8.39 15.09
CA LEU A 26 21.96 -8.99 13.81
C LEU A 26 23.39 -9.54 13.88
N ALA A 27 24.32 -8.80 14.50
CA ALA A 27 25.71 -9.25 14.70
C ALA A 27 25.80 -10.49 15.62
N LEU A 28 24.84 -10.68 16.52
CA LEU A 28 24.70 -11.87 17.37
C LEU A 28 23.99 -13.05 16.68
N GLY A 29 23.66 -12.92 15.39
CA GLY A 29 23.15 -14.02 14.56
C GLY A 29 21.62 -14.15 14.52
N VAL A 30 20.86 -13.11 14.89
CA VAL A 30 19.40 -13.12 14.64
C VAL A 30 19.15 -13.10 13.13
N ASP A 31 18.25 -13.96 12.66
CA ASP A 31 17.76 -13.87 11.30
C ASP A 31 17.01 -12.52 11.12
N ILE A 32 17.44 -11.71 10.14
CA ILE A 32 16.89 -10.40 9.84
C ILE A 32 15.39 -10.44 9.55
N ASN A 33 14.89 -11.58 9.03
CA ASN A 33 13.49 -11.80 8.69
C ASN A 33 12.71 -12.55 9.78
N THR A 34 13.28 -12.63 10.99
CA THR A 34 12.54 -13.09 12.18
C THR A 34 11.24 -12.28 12.35
N CYS A 35 10.17 -12.97 12.73
CA CYS A 35 8.86 -12.34 12.92
C CYS A 35 8.24 -12.68 14.28
N ASP A 36 7.29 -11.87 14.70
CA ASP A 36 6.46 -12.10 15.87
C ASP A 36 5.35 -13.15 15.60
N ARG A 37 4.49 -13.38 16.60
CA ARG A 37 3.35 -14.31 16.50
C ARG A 37 2.29 -13.89 15.48
N GLN A 38 2.31 -12.63 15.03
CA GLN A 38 1.43 -12.09 14.00
C GLN A 38 2.07 -12.08 12.60
N GLY A 39 3.28 -12.65 12.47
CA GLY A 39 4.04 -12.67 11.23
C GLY A 39 4.76 -11.35 10.92
N LYS A 40 4.73 -10.35 11.83
CA LYS A 40 5.37 -9.07 11.61
C LYS A 40 6.89 -9.19 11.79
N THR A 41 7.63 -8.85 10.74
CA THR A 41 9.10 -8.76 10.79
C THR A 41 9.55 -7.46 11.45
N ALA A 42 10.84 -7.33 11.72
CA ALA A 42 11.42 -6.09 12.25
C ALA A 42 11.11 -4.88 11.36
N ILE A 43 11.23 -5.02 10.02
CA ILE A 43 10.92 -3.93 9.10
C ILE A 43 9.43 -3.60 9.08
N THR A 44 8.54 -4.59 9.21
CA THR A 44 7.09 -4.37 9.32
C THR A 44 6.75 -3.63 10.62
N LEU A 45 7.38 -4.00 11.74
CA LEU A 45 7.21 -3.30 13.02
C LEU A 45 7.74 -1.87 12.96
N ALA A 46 8.97 -1.67 12.45
CA ALA A 46 9.54 -0.33 12.27
C ALA A 46 8.64 0.55 11.39
N SER A 47 8.06 0.00 10.32
CA SER A 47 7.10 0.70 9.45
C SER A 47 5.81 1.07 10.19
N LEU A 48 5.23 0.13 10.92
CA LEU A 48 4.00 0.32 11.70
C LEU A 48 4.14 1.45 12.73
N TYR A 49 5.32 1.58 13.35
CA TYR A 49 5.62 2.58 14.36
C TYR A 49 6.35 3.81 13.80
N GLN A 50 6.38 3.97 12.46
CA GLN A 50 6.95 5.12 11.75
C GLN A 50 8.43 5.39 12.09
N GLN A 51 9.17 4.33 12.39
CA GLN A 51 10.60 4.40 12.68
C GLN A 51 11.42 4.43 11.38
N TYR A 52 11.26 5.47 10.57
CA TYR A 52 11.74 5.55 9.18
C TYR A 52 13.24 5.33 9.03
N ALA A 53 14.06 5.86 9.94
CA ALA A 53 15.49 5.62 9.93
C ALA A 53 15.85 4.14 10.19
N CYS A 54 15.05 3.46 11.02
CA CYS A 54 15.21 2.03 11.27
C CYS A 54 14.74 1.21 10.05
N VAL A 55 13.66 1.63 9.37
CA VAL A 55 13.22 1.01 8.11
C VAL A 55 14.34 1.06 7.08
N GLN A 56 14.95 2.24 6.86
CA GLN A 56 16.07 2.38 5.93
C GLN A 56 17.26 1.48 6.32
N ALA A 57 17.63 1.48 7.60
CA ALA A 57 18.74 0.64 8.08
C ALA A 57 18.48 -0.86 7.88
N LEU A 58 17.22 -1.31 8.01
CA LEU A 58 16.84 -2.70 7.76
C LEU A 58 16.84 -3.04 6.26
N ILE A 59 16.43 -2.11 5.38
CA ILE A 59 16.56 -2.26 3.92
C ILE A 59 18.03 -2.42 3.55
N ASP A 60 18.89 -1.52 4.04
CA ASP A 60 20.34 -1.52 3.76
C ASP A 60 21.01 -2.82 4.27
N ALA A 61 20.46 -3.41 5.32
CA ALA A 61 20.91 -4.71 5.87
C ALA A 61 20.34 -5.94 5.13
N GLY A 62 19.47 -5.74 4.11
CA GLY A 62 18.92 -6.83 3.30
C GLY A 62 17.66 -7.48 3.86
N ALA A 63 16.86 -6.77 4.66
CA ALA A 63 15.56 -7.27 5.10
C ALA A 63 14.61 -7.52 3.92
N ASP A 64 13.84 -8.61 4.00
CA ASP A 64 12.79 -8.92 3.02
C ASP A 64 11.61 -7.94 3.19
N ILE A 65 11.53 -6.97 2.27
CA ILE A 65 10.48 -5.94 2.24
C ILE A 65 9.13 -6.47 1.75
N ASN A 66 9.09 -7.66 1.15
CA ASN A 66 7.89 -8.24 0.56
C ASN A 66 7.18 -9.23 1.50
N LYS A 67 7.85 -9.64 2.57
CA LYS A 67 7.27 -10.59 3.53
C LYS A 67 6.04 -10.01 4.20
N GLN A 68 4.89 -10.61 3.91
CA GLN A 68 3.59 -10.22 4.47
C GLN A 68 3.36 -10.84 5.85
N ASP A 69 2.71 -10.09 6.74
CA ASP A 69 2.22 -10.58 8.02
C ASP A 69 0.91 -11.39 7.87
N LEU A 70 0.36 -11.88 8.99
CA LEU A 70 -0.91 -12.64 8.97
C LEU A 70 -2.13 -11.82 8.54
N THR A 71 -1.99 -10.51 8.39
CA THR A 71 -3.02 -9.62 7.83
C THR A 71 -2.81 -9.31 6.35
N CYS A 72 -1.86 -10.03 5.71
CA CYS A 72 -1.42 -9.81 4.32
C CYS A 72 -0.85 -8.40 4.09
N LEU A 73 -0.20 -7.80 5.10
CA LEU A 73 0.47 -6.51 4.97
C LEU A 73 1.99 -6.66 5.04
N ASN A 74 2.67 -5.91 4.19
CA ASN A 74 4.09 -5.62 4.20
C ASN A 74 4.30 -4.10 4.25
N PRO A 75 5.53 -3.59 4.39
CA PRO A 75 5.78 -2.15 4.44
C PRO A 75 5.20 -1.36 3.25
N PHE A 76 5.24 -1.92 2.04
CA PHE A 76 4.66 -1.29 0.84
C PHE A 76 3.13 -1.14 0.96
N LEU A 77 2.41 -2.23 1.23
CA LEU A 77 0.95 -2.21 1.37
C LEU A 77 0.50 -1.35 2.57
N MET A 78 1.28 -1.33 3.65
CA MET A 78 1.01 -0.45 4.81
C MET A 78 1.12 1.02 4.44
N SER A 79 2.12 1.42 3.67
CA SER A 79 2.27 2.81 3.21
C SER A 79 1.08 3.25 2.36
N CYS A 80 0.61 2.37 1.47
CA CYS A 80 -0.54 2.62 0.60
C CYS A 80 -1.86 2.71 1.39
N LEU A 81 -2.08 1.78 2.33
CA LEU A 81 -3.30 1.72 3.13
C LEU A 81 -3.42 2.91 4.10
N ASN A 82 -2.29 3.33 4.70
CA ASN A 82 -2.26 4.38 5.71
C ASN A 82 -2.01 5.80 5.14
N GLY A 83 -1.74 5.93 3.84
CA GLY A 83 -1.40 7.20 3.23
C GLY A 83 -0.01 7.73 3.63
N ASP A 84 0.89 6.82 4.06
CA ASP A 84 2.22 7.18 4.54
C ASP A 84 3.19 7.37 3.36
N LEU A 85 3.20 8.59 2.82
CA LEU A 85 4.06 8.96 1.70
C LEU A 85 5.55 8.89 2.05
N THR A 86 5.91 9.15 3.30
CA THR A 86 7.31 9.07 3.75
C THR A 86 7.79 7.63 3.69
N LEU A 87 7.01 6.69 4.23
CA LEU A 87 7.33 5.27 4.16
C LEU A 87 7.37 4.78 2.70
N LEU A 88 6.39 5.18 1.87
CA LEU A 88 6.35 4.80 0.46
C LEU A 88 7.64 5.19 -0.27
N ARG A 89 8.11 6.43 -0.08
CA ARG A 89 9.35 6.95 -0.70
C ARG A 89 10.62 6.26 -0.22
N ILE A 90 10.60 5.69 0.98
CA ILE A 90 11.71 4.87 1.48
C ILE A 90 11.68 3.48 0.86
N ILE A 91 10.50 2.89 0.66
CA ILE A 91 10.35 1.52 0.18
C ILE A 91 10.49 1.42 -1.35
N LEU A 92 9.99 2.37 -2.14
CA LEU A 92 10.01 2.30 -3.60
C LEU A 92 11.41 2.10 -4.20
N PRO A 93 12.48 2.79 -3.75
CA PRO A 93 13.83 2.57 -4.26
C PRO A 93 14.36 1.15 -4.04
N ALA A 94 13.86 0.44 -3.03
CA ALA A 94 14.19 -0.96 -2.77
C ALA A 94 13.42 -1.95 -3.66
N LYS A 95 12.60 -1.46 -4.61
CA LYS A 95 11.84 -2.21 -5.61
C LYS A 95 10.94 -3.29 -5.01
N PRO A 96 9.93 -2.89 -4.22
CA PRO A 96 8.96 -3.83 -3.68
C PRO A 96 8.21 -4.56 -4.79
N ASP A 97 7.72 -5.76 -4.48
CA ASP A 97 6.81 -6.46 -5.39
C ASP A 97 5.44 -5.75 -5.39
N LEU A 98 5.15 -5.05 -6.49
CA LEU A 98 3.91 -4.31 -6.68
C LEU A 98 2.68 -5.20 -6.84
N ASN A 99 2.88 -6.52 -7.06
CA ASN A 99 1.80 -7.51 -7.17
C ASN A 99 1.39 -8.10 -5.81
N CYS A 100 2.08 -7.75 -4.73
CA CYS A 100 1.59 -8.09 -3.39
C CYS A 100 0.18 -7.54 -3.20
N VAL A 101 -0.72 -8.37 -2.69
CA VAL A 101 -2.13 -8.01 -2.49
C VAL A 101 -2.51 -7.99 -1.02
N THR A 102 -3.45 -7.13 -0.67
CA THR A 102 -4.09 -7.12 0.64
C THR A 102 -4.97 -8.37 0.81
N ARG A 103 -5.47 -8.63 2.02
CA ARG A 103 -6.43 -9.71 2.30
C ARG A 103 -7.71 -9.65 1.44
N PHE A 104 -8.00 -8.51 0.83
CA PHE A 104 -9.12 -8.34 -0.09
C PHE A 104 -8.74 -8.50 -1.56
N GLY A 105 -7.48 -8.83 -1.86
CA GLY A 105 -6.98 -9.08 -3.21
C GLY A 105 -6.61 -7.84 -4.01
N GLY A 106 -6.65 -6.66 -3.42
CA GLY A 106 -6.23 -5.41 -4.08
C GLY A 106 -4.73 -5.17 -3.93
N VAL A 107 -4.08 -4.73 -5.01
CA VAL A 107 -2.69 -4.21 -4.99
C VAL A 107 -2.62 -2.87 -4.26
N GLY A 108 -1.43 -2.36 -3.98
CA GLY A 108 -1.24 -1.13 -3.19
C GLY A 108 -2.05 0.10 -3.67
N LEU A 109 -2.29 0.21 -4.97
CA LEU A 109 -3.11 1.29 -5.55
C LEU A 109 -4.58 1.21 -5.10
N THR A 110 -5.13 0.01 -4.93
CA THR A 110 -6.53 -0.21 -4.55
C THR A 110 -6.88 0.42 -3.19
N PRO A 111 -6.21 0.09 -2.06
CA PRO A 111 -6.49 0.72 -0.79
C PRO A 111 -6.15 2.23 -0.77
N ALA A 112 -5.17 2.68 -1.56
CA ALA A 112 -4.88 4.10 -1.67
C ALA A 112 -6.05 4.88 -2.31
N CYS A 113 -6.71 4.31 -3.32
CA CYS A 113 -7.90 4.87 -3.96
C CYS A 113 -9.12 4.81 -3.03
N GLU A 114 -9.34 3.66 -2.37
CA GLU A 114 -10.39 3.49 -1.36
C GLU A 114 -10.34 4.56 -0.28
N LYS A 115 -9.14 4.83 0.26
CA LYS A 115 -8.95 5.79 1.37
C LYS A 115 -8.77 7.24 0.91
N GLY A 116 -8.77 7.53 -0.39
CA GLY A 116 -8.60 8.89 -0.91
C GLY A 116 -7.18 9.45 -0.68
N HIS A 117 -6.15 8.59 -0.65
CA HIS A 117 -4.76 8.99 -0.45
C HIS A 117 -4.13 9.51 -1.75
N LEU A 118 -4.58 10.69 -2.20
CA LEU A 118 -4.17 11.30 -3.47
C LEU A 118 -2.64 11.36 -3.66
N SER A 119 -1.87 11.68 -2.61
CA SER A 119 -0.41 11.75 -2.68
C SER A 119 0.23 10.38 -2.96
N ILE A 120 -0.32 9.31 -2.38
CA ILE A 120 0.12 7.93 -2.64
C ILE A 120 -0.20 7.53 -4.08
N VAL A 121 -1.45 7.81 -4.53
CA VAL A 121 -1.86 7.52 -5.91
C VAL A 121 -0.93 8.22 -6.91
N LYS A 122 -0.64 9.52 -6.72
CA LYS A 122 0.31 10.27 -7.55
C LYS A 122 1.70 9.64 -7.57
N GLU A 123 2.23 9.30 -6.40
CA GLU A 123 3.58 8.72 -6.29
C GLU A 123 3.68 7.36 -6.99
N LEU A 124 2.68 6.49 -6.81
CA LEU A 124 2.62 5.18 -7.45
C LEU A 124 2.53 5.29 -8.98
N LEU A 125 1.61 6.10 -9.49
CA LEU A 125 1.39 6.25 -10.93
C LEU A 125 2.56 6.92 -11.63
N ALA A 126 3.26 7.84 -10.97
CA ALA A 126 4.39 8.56 -11.56
C ALA A 126 5.70 7.75 -11.56
N HIS A 127 5.89 6.82 -10.64
CA HIS A 127 7.18 6.19 -10.38
C HIS A 127 7.18 4.67 -10.42
N THR A 128 6.05 4.04 -10.78
CA THR A 128 5.95 2.56 -10.83
C THR A 128 5.13 2.10 -12.03
N GLU A 129 5.29 0.82 -12.39
CA GLU A 129 4.49 0.12 -13.39
C GLU A 129 3.33 -0.65 -12.74
N ILE A 130 2.74 -0.12 -11.66
CA ILE A 130 1.64 -0.78 -10.95
C ILE A 130 0.44 -0.99 -11.88
N ASN A 131 -0.18 -2.18 -11.85
CA ASN A 131 -1.33 -2.46 -12.69
C ASN A 131 -2.56 -1.68 -12.23
N VAL A 132 -2.92 -0.62 -12.97
CA VAL A 132 -4.06 0.26 -12.67
C VAL A 132 -5.42 -0.40 -12.85
N ASN A 133 -5.47 -1.57 -13.52
CA ASN A 133 -6.68 -2.32 -13.81
C ASN A 133 -6.78 -3.63 -13.01
N GLN A 134 -5.87 -3.86 -12.04
CA GLN A 134 -5.93 -5.04 -11.18
C GLN A 134 -7.24 -5.06 -10.39
N THR A 135 -7.97 -6.17 -10.49
CA THR A 135 -9.20 -6.37 -9.71
C THR A 135 -8.92 -7.04 -8.37
N ASN A 136 -9.66 -6.67 -7.36
CA ASN A 136 -9.69 -7.32 -6.06
C ASN A 136 -10.65 -8.54 -6.05
N HIS A 137 -10.82 -9.20 -4.89
CA HIS A 137 -11.66 -10.40 -4.76
C HIS A 137 -13.17 -10.18 -5.04
N VAL A 138 -13.64 -8.93 -5.01
CA VAL A 138 -15.02 -8.58 -5.37
C VAL A 138 -15.15 -8.03 -6.79
N GLY A 139 -14.06 -8.10 -7.58
CA GLY A 139 -14.04 -7.66 -8.97
C GLY A 139 -13.89 -6.15 -9.16
N TRP A 140 -13.50 -5.41 -8.12
CA TRP A 140 -13.32 -3.96 -8.24
C TRP A 140 -11.89 -3.59 -8.61
N THR A 141 -11.76 -2.70 -9.58
CA THR A 141 -10.51 -2.02 -9.93
C THR A 141 -10.27 -0.84 -8.97
N PRO A 142 -9.06 -0.27 -8.92
CA PRO A 142 -8.81 0.98 -8.19
C PRO A 142 -9.76 2.13 -8.58
N LEU A 143 -10.18 2.19 -9.86
CA LEU A 143 -11.17 3.16 -10.35
C LEU A 143 -12.55 2.93 -9.72
N LEU A 144 -13.02 1.68 -9.65
CA LEU A 144 -14.28 1.33 -9.00
C LEU A 144 -14.24 1.61 -7.49
N GLU A 145 -13.12 1.30 -6.81
CA GLU A 145 -12.93 1.61 -5.39
C GLU A 145 -13.03 3.12 -5.12
N ALA A 146 -12.39 3.95 -5.97
CA ALA A 146 -12.44 5.41 -5.84
C ALA A 146 -13.86 5.96 -5.97
N ILE A 147 -14.73 5.31 -6.78
CA ILE A 147 -16.11 5.75 -7.01
C ILE A 147 -17.05 5.18 -5.93
N VAL A 148 -16.95 3.87 -5.64
CA VAL A 148 -17.97 3.17 -4.85
C VAL A 148 -17.85 3.44 -3.36
N LEU A 149 -16.65 3.63 -2.82
CA LEU A 149 -16.43 3.71 -1.37
C LEU A 149 -16.24 5.13 -0.85
N ASN A 150 -16.49 6.14 -1.70
CA ASN A 150 -16.21 7.53 -1.38
C ASN A 150 -17.43 8.44 -1.60
N ASP A 151 -17.24 9.73 -1.34
CA ASP A 151 -18.28 10.77 -1.39
C ASP A 151 -18.34 11.54 -2.72
N GLY A 152 -17.47 11.20 -3.69
CA GLY A 152 -17.36 11.91 -4.98
C GLY A 152 -16.75 13.31 -4.90
N GLY A 153 -16.17 13.67 -3.76
CA GLY A 153 -15.58 14.99 -3.52
C GLY A 153 -14.32 15.26 -4.36
N ILE A 154 -13.76 16.47 -4.21
CA ILE A 154 -12.63 16.98 -5.03
C ILE A 154 -11.42 16.03 -5.04
N LYS A 155 -11.13 15.38 -3.91
CA LYS A 155 -10.02 14.42 -3.83
C LYS A 155 -10.27 13.18 -4.70
N GLN A 156 -11.48 12.65 -4.68
CA GLN A 156 -11.88 11.50 -5.48
C GLN A 156 -11.92 11.84 -6.96
N GLN A 157 -12.43 13.01 -7.32
CA GLN A 157 -12.39 13.50 -8.70
C GLN A 157 -10.96 13.55 -9.22
N ALA A 158 -10.00 14.08 -8.42
CA ALA A 158 -8.59 14.12 -8.78
C ALA A 158 -7.97 12.71 -8.90
N ILE A 159 -8.35 11.76 -8.03
CA ILE A 159 -7.90 10.36 -8.11
C ILE A 159 -8.46 9.70 -9.38
N VAL A 160 -9.75 9.83 -9.65
CA VAL A 160 -10.40 9.29 -10.85
C VAL A 160 -9.73 9.84 -12.11
N GLN A 161 -9.51 11.15 -12.18
CA GLN A 161 -8.83 11.77 -13.30
C GLN A 161 -7.42 11.19 -13.50
N LEU A 162 -6.62 11.10 -12.44
CA LEU A 162 -5.27 10.53 -12.52
C LEU A 162 -5.27 9.07 -12.98
N LEU A 163 -6.18 8.25 -12.47
CA LEU A 163 -6.31 6.86 -12.88
C LEU A 163 -6.62 6.74 -14.38
N LEU A 164 -7.56 7.54 -14.88
CA LEU A 164 -7.92 7.58 -16.30
C LEU A 164 -6.75 8.04 -17.18
N GLU A 165 -6.03 9.09 -16.78
CA GLU A 165 -4.81 9.59 -17.46
C GLU A 165 -3.70 8.54 -17.53
N HIS A 166 -3.67 7.58 -16.57
CA HIS A 166 -2.68 6.49 -16.54
C HIS A 166 -3.23 5.14 -17.02
N GLY A 167 -4.31 5.15 -17.79
CA GLY A 167 -4.81 3.96 -18.49
C GLY A 167 -5.77 3.08 -17.68
N ALA A 168 -6.39 3.60 -16.62
CA ALA A 168 -7.51 2.90 -16.00
C ALA A 168 -8.67 2.80 -17.00
N SER A 169 -9.17 1.59 -17.21
CA SER A 169 -10.27 1.35 -18.15
C SER A 169 -11.59 1.82 -17.55
N PRO A 170 -12.32 2.73 -18.23
CA PRO A 170 -13.64 3.16 -17.78
C PRO A 170 -14.74 2.13 -18.09
N HIS A 171 -14.39 0.99 -18.72
CA HIS A 171 -15.35 -0.05 -19.16
C HIS A 171 -15.31 -1.31 -18.29
N LEU A 172 -14.32 -1.48 -17.41
CA LEU A 172 -14.28 -2.64 -16.53
C LEU A 172 -15.39 -2.56 -15.50
N THR A 173 -16.26 -3.57 -15.52
CA THR A 173 -17.44 -3.63 -14.66
C THR A 173 -17.14 -4.29 -13.32
N ASP A 174 -17.99 -4.02 -12.34
CA ASP A 174 -18.06 -4.80 -11.11
C ASP A 174 -18.67 -6.22 -11.38
N LYS A 175 -18.75 -7.03 -10.34
CA LYS A 175 -19.33 -8.40 -10.43
C LYS A 175 -20.83 -8.44 -10.80
N TYR A 176 -21.51 -7.31 -10.79
CA TYR A 176 -22.91 -7.18 -11.19
C TYR A 176 -23.07 -6.65 -12.62
N GLY A 177 -21.96 -6.43 -13.33
CA GLY A 177 -21.93 -5.92 -14.68
C GLY A 177 -22.07 -4.39 -14.78
N LYS A 178 -22.01 -3.66 -13.65
CA LYS A 178 -22.12 -2.20 -13.64
C LYS A 178 -20.80 -1.55 -13.99
N THR A 179 -20.84 -0.60 -14.93
CA THR A 179 -19.70 0.22 -15.33
C THR A 179 -19.40 1.31 -14.30
N PRO A 180 -18.16 1.86 -14.28
CA PRO A 180 -17.82 3.05 -13.50
C PRO A 180 -18.78 4.22 -13.71
N LEU A 181 -19.22 4.45 -14.95
CA LEU A 181 -20.15 5.54 -15.31
C LEU A 181 -21.55 5.32 -14.71
N GLU A 182 -22.08 4.10 -14.81
CA GLU A 182 -23.39 3.77 -14.19
C GLU A 182 -23.33 3.97 -12.68
N LEU A 183 -22.27 3.49 -12.01
CA LEU A 183 -22.10 3.65 -10.58
C LEU A 183 -21.93 5.12 -10.15
N ALA A 184 -21.20 5.93 -10.91
CA ALA A 184 -21.07 7.36 -10.65
C ALA A 184 -22.42 8.07 -10.75
N ARG A 185 -23.23 7.76 -11.79
CA ARG A 185 -24.58 8.33 -11.98
C ARG A 185 -25.56 7.92 -10.88
N GLU A 186 -25.57 6.65 -10.49
CA GLU A 186 -26.41 6.16 -9.39
C GLU A 186 -26.12 6.85 -8.06
N ARG A 187 -24.90 7.33 -7.87
CA ARG A 187 -24.47 8.07 -6.68
C ARG A 187 -24.64 9.59 -6.79
N GLY A 188 -25.03 10.09 -7.98
CA GLY A 188 -25.13 11.52 -8.23
C GLY A 188 -23.79 12.24 -8.33
N PHE A 189 -22.70 11.52 -8.70
CA PHE A 189 -21.35 12.08 -8.84
C PHE A 189 -21.15 12.64 -10.25
N GLU A 190 -21.80 13.76 -10.56
CA GLU A 190 -21.84 14.34 -11.90
C GLU A 190 -20.44 14.69 -12.45
N GLU A 191 -19.56 15.26 -11.63
CA GLU A 191 -18.20 15.61 -12.04
C GLU A 191 -17.39 14.36 -12.41
N ILE A 192 -17.54 13.28 -11.64
CA ILE A 192 -16.89 11.99 -11.94
C ILE A 192 -17.50 11.38 -13.22
N ALA A 193 -18.83 11.47 -13.39
CA ALA A 193 -19.48 11.00 -14.61
C ALA A 193 -18.96 11.73 -15.86
N GLN A 194 -18.73 13.04 -15.77
CA GLN A 194 -18.15 13.82 -16.87
C GLN A 194 -16.70 13.40 -17.18
N LEU A 195 -15.88 13.14 -16.15
CA LEU A 195 -14.52 12.62 -16.35
C LEU A 195 -14.52 11.28 -17.09
N LEU A 196 -15.44 10.38 -16.71
CA LEU A 196 -15.57 9.06 -17.33
C LEU A 196 -16.04 9.16 -18.79
N ILE A 197 -17.03 10.01 -19.08
CA ILE A 197 -17.50 10.28 -20.45
C ILE A 197 -16.37 10.85 -21.30
N ALA A 198 -15.60 11.80 -20.77
CA ALA A 198 -14.45 12.38 -21.47
C ALA A 198 -13.36 11.34 -21.77
N ALA A 199 -13.25 10.28 -20.94
CA ALA A 199 -12.36 9.15 -21.15
C ALA A 199 -12.95 8.04 -22.05
N GLY A 200 -14.16 8.24 -22.59
CA GLY A 200 -14.78 7.34 -23.57
C GLY A 200 -15.72 6.29 -23.00
N ALA A 201 -16.21 6.45 -21.75
CA ALA A 201 -17.18 5.54 -21.12
C ALA A 201 -18.57 5.60 -21.75
#